data_c9794098431ba061190cb25b5e5c8c83
#
_entry.id   c9794098431ba061190cb25b5e5c8c83
#
_cell.length_a   1.000
_cell.length_b   1.000
_cell.length_c   1.000
_cell.angle_alpha   90.00
_cell.angle_beta   90.00
_cell.angle_gamma   90.00
#
_symmetry.space_group_name_H-M   'P 1'
#
loop_
_entity.id
_entity.type
_entity.pdbx_description
1 polymer ?
#
loop_
_entity_poly.entity_id
_entity_poly.type
_entity_poly.pdbx_seq_one_letter_code
_entity_poly.pdbx_strand_id
1 'polypeptide(L)'
;MPSSANRPENGGISFRVPEEAQGWRLDKALGLLLASPSPEQEAARPGLFALADLGLRARRRLCDRSLVLVNGKPGIPGLKLRAGQEIIILPDPEGAAIPKDAPSLVYKDGGIAALYKPAGMHTAALAGSLSPSLETLLGDLLPSEEEGYASRLLNRLDAPTSGLVLASCTDGGERRWYRAERIGNTDKLYLALIEGQPLYDFTVARRLDTDTRNKTRVRHTDDPDPVRHTDVTLLAPLTAGDVPGLVES
;
A
#
# COMPACT_ATOMS: atom_id res chain seq x y z
N MET A 1 -15.32 -39.99 -2.90
CA MET A 1 -15.14 -38.87 -3.85
C MET A 1 -15.51 -37.60 -3.12
N PRO A 2 -14.57 -36.75 -2.64
CA PRO A 2 -14.92 -35.45 -2.09
C PRO A 2 -15.30 -34.52 -3.25
N SER A 3 -16.48 -33.89 -3.06
CA SER A 3 -17.07 -32.89 -3.96
C SER A 3 -16.09 -31.76 -4.24
N SER A 4 -15.84 -31.47 -5.49
CA SER A 4 -15.08 -30.31 -5.95
C SER A 4 -15.72 -29.04 -5.38
N ALA A 5 -15.05 -28.43 -4.39
CA ALA A 5 -15.41 -27.13 -3.85
C ALA A 5 -15.44 -26.13 -5.01
N ASN A 6 -16.61 -25.54 -5.21
CA ASN A 6 -16.95 -24.57 -6.23
C ASN A 6 -16.01 -23.36 -6.11
N ARG A 7 -14.95 -23.33 -6.93
CA ARG A 7 -14.07 -22.18 -7.04
C ARG A 7 -14.87 -21.11 -7.78
N PRO A 8 -15.16 -19.95 -7.16
CA PRO A 8 -15.85 -18.91 -7.89
C PRO A 8 -14.99 -18.50 -9.10
N GLU A 9 -15.59 -18.45 -10.29
CA GLU A 9 -14.92 -18.13 -11.57
C GLU A 9 -14.11 -16.81 -11.55
N ASN A 10 -14.33 -16.00 -10.53
CA ASN A 10 -13.72 -14.67 -10.35
C ASN A 10 -12.51 -14.64 -9.39
N GLY A 11 -11.92 -15.78 -9.05
CA GLY A 11 -10.73 -15.81 -8.17
C GLY A 11 -10.97 -15.37 -6.71
N GLY A 12 -12.23 -15.22 -6.30
CA GLY A 12 -12.61 -14.86 -4.93
C GLY A 12 -12.49 -16.03 -3.95
N ILE A 13 -12.54 -15.72 -2.65
CA ILE A 13 -12.56 -16.70 -1.58
C ILE A 13 -13.96 -16.74 -0.98
N SER A 14 -14.53 -17.94 -0.89
CA SER A 14 -15.86 -18.17 -0.38
C SER A 14 -15.84 -18.59 1.09
N PHE A 15 -16.78 -18.05 1.86
CA PHE A 15 -17.06 -18.40 3.25
C PHE A 15 -18.56 -18.69 3.39
N ARG A 16 -18.92 -19.59 4.32
CA ARG A 16 -20.30 -19.75 4.76
C ARG A 16 -20.50 -19.04 6.09
N VAL A 17 -21.60 -18.32 6.21
CA VAL A 17 -22.00 -17.67 7.45
C VAL A 17 -22.35 -18.75 8.48
N PRO A 18 -21.62 -18.84 9.60
CA PRO A 18 -21.92 -19.80 10.64
C PRO A 18 -23.16 -19.39 11.44
N GLU A 19 -23.76 -20.32 12.17
CA GLU A 19 -24.97 -20.05 12.98
C GLU A 19 -24.77 -18.96 14.02
N GLU A 20 -23.60 -18.89 14.63
CA GLU A 20 -23.23 -17.87 15.63
C GLU A 20 -23.21 -16.44 15.07
N ALA A 21 -23.04 -16.29 13.76
CA ALA A 21 -23.08 -14.99 13.07
C ALA A 21 -24.48 -14.63 12.53
N GLN A 22 -25.50 -15.42 12.82
CA GLN A 22 -26.89 -15.13 12.48
C GLN A 22 -27.31 -13.75 13.02
N GLY A 23 -27.82 -12.88 12.16
CA GLY A 23 -28.25 -11.53 12.53
C GLY A 23 -27.13 -10.52 12.72
N TRP A 24 -25.87 -10.92 12.60
CA TRP A 24 -24.75 -9.99 12.66
C TRP A 24 -24.70 -9.11 11.41
N ARG A 25 -24.16 -7.92 11.59
CA ARG A 25 -23.83 -7.05 10.45
C ARG A 25 -22.66 -7.65 9.67
N LEU A 26 -22.68 -7.49 8.34
CA LEU A 26 -21.63 -7.98 7.44
C LEU A 26 -20.23 -7.49 7.87
N ASP A 27 -20.08 -6.17 8.16
CA ASP A 27 -18.80 -5.58 8.56
C ASP A 27 -18.25 -6.18 9.88
N LYS A 28 -19.11 -6.67 10.76
CA LYS A 28 -18.72 -7.36 12.00
C LYS A 28 -18.38 -8.84 11.72
N ALA A 29 -19.24 -9.52 10.97
CA ALA A 29 -19.06 -10.95 10.67
C ALA A 29 -17.80 -11.24 9.87
N LEU A 30 -17.38 -10.32 8.98
CA LEU A 30 -16.10 -10.44 8.27
C LEU A 30 -14.90 -10.61 9.21
N GLY A 31 -14.92 -10.02 10.41
CA GLY A 31 -13.86 -10.22 11.40
C GLY A 31 -13.77 -11.65 11.90
N LEU A 32 -14.91 -12.31 12.13
CA LEU A 32 -14.98 -13.71 12.55
C LEU A 32 -14.54 -14.65 11.41
N LEU A 33 -15.06 -14.42 10.21
CA LEU A 33 -14.77 -15.28 9.04
C LEU A 33 -13.30 -15.23 8.64
N LEU A 34 -12.67 -14.07 8.73
CA LEU A 34 -11.26 -13.88 8.39
C LEU A 34 -10.30 -14.35 9.49
N ALA A 35 -10.76 -14.46 10.73
CA ALA A 35 -9.91 -14.89 11.84
C ALA A 35 -9.55 -16.39 11.78
N SER A 36 -10.31 -17.20 11.05
CA SER A 36 -10.11 -18.65 10.99
C SER A 36 -10.36 -19.19 9.57
N PRO A 37 -9.55 -18.81 8.57
CA PRO A 37 -9.67 -19.37 7.24
C PRO A 37 -9.26 -20.85 7.25
N SER A 38 -9.87 -21.65 6.36
CA SER A 38 -9.44 -23.03 6.18
C SER A 38 -8.05 -23.10 5.51
N PRO A 39 -7.31 -24.20 5.68
CA PRO A 39 -6.02 -24.39 4.98
C PRO A 39 -6.13 -24.24 3.46
N GLU A 40 -7.27 -24.65 2.87
CA GLU A 40 -7.54 -24.51 1.44
C GLU A 40 -7.74 -23.04 1.03
N GLN A 41 -8.40 -22.25 1.88
CA GLN A 41 -8.60 -20.81 1.68
C GLN A 41 -7.28 -20.05 1.75
N GLU A 42 -6.42 -20.38 2.72
CA GLU A 42 -5.09 -19.78 2.85
C GLU A 42 -4.18 -20.17 1.69
N ALA A 43 -4.21 -21.44 1.24
CA ALA A 43 -3.47 -21.88 0.07
C ALA A 43 -3.95 -21.21 -1.24
N ALA A 44 -5.27 -20.96 -1.35
CA ALA A 44 -5.85 -20.25 -2.50
C ALA A 44 -5.45 -18.76 -2.52
N ARG A 45 -5.17 -18.17 -1.35
CA ARG A 45 -4.80 -16.77 -1.20
C ARG A 45 -3.87 -16.59 0.01
N PRO A 46 -2.55 -16.67 -0.17
CA PRO A 46 -1.58 -16.40 0.89
C PRO A 46 -1.77 -15.01 1.46
N GLY A 47 -1.71 -14.91 2.79
CA GLY A 47 -1.93 -13.65 3.51
C GLY A 47 -3.39 -13.36 3.89
N LEU A 48 -4.30 -14.33 3.72
CA LEU A 48 -5.69 -14.18 4.16
C LEU A 48 -5.79 -13.94 5.68
N PHE A 49 -4.89 -14.55 6.47
CA PHE A 49 -4.78 -14.30 7.91
C PHE A 49 -4.49 -12.83 8.26
N ALA A 50 -3.72 -12.13 7.40
CA ALA A 50 -3.46 -10.71 7.62
C ALA A 50 -4.72 -9.85 7.56
N LEU A 51 -5.80 -10.35 6.98
CA LEU A 51 -7.10 -9.69 6.94
C LEU A 51 -7.90 -9.83 8.24
N ALA A 52 -7.56 -10.80 9.08
CA ALA A 52 -8.22 -11.00 10.38
C ALA A 52 -8.05 -9.78 11.28
N ASP A 53 -6.87 -9.15 11.23
CA ASP A 53 -6.53 -7.96 12.02
C ASP A 53 -7.10 -6.66 11.44
N LEU A 54 -7.85 -6.73 10.34
CA LEU A 54 -8.49 -5.56 9.77
C LEU A 54 -9.49 -4.95 10.76
N GLY A 55 -9.26 -3.71 11.15
CA GLY A 55 -10.23 -2.95 11.93
C GLY A 55 -11.56 -2.75 11.19
N LEU A 56 -12.61 -2.41 11.92
CA LEU A 56 -13.97 -2.25 11.39
C LEU A 56 -14.05 -1.29 10.17
N ARG A 57 -13.24 -0.22 10.16
CA ARG A 57 -13.18 0.73 9.04
C ARG A 57 -12.67 0.09 7.76
N ALA A 58 -11.67 -0.78 7.89
CA ALA A 58 -11.09 -1.48 6.75
C ALA A 58 -12.08 -2.47 6.14
N ARG A 59 -12.78 -3.25 6.97
CA ARG A 59 -13.84 -4.18 6.54
C ARG A 59 -15.01 -3.46 5.84
N ARG A 60 -15.38 -2.25 6.28
CA ARG A 60 -16.36 -1.42 5.59
C ARG A 60 -15.90 -1.00 4.20
N ARG A 61 -14.63 -0.61 4.04
CA ARG A 61 -14.07 -0.28 2.72
C ARG A 61 -14.14 -1.43 1.72
N LEU A 62 -13.94 -2.69 2.16
CA LEU A 62 -14.13 -3.84 1.29
C LEU A 62 -15.56 -3.89 0.72
N CYS A 63 -16.56 -3.62 1.56
CA CYS A 63 -17.96 -3.56 1.14
C CYS A 63 -18.22 -2.36 0.21
N ASP A 64 -17.73 -1.16 0.59
CA ASP A 64 -17.93 0.09 -0.16
C ASP A 64 -17.32 0.01 -1.59
N ARG A 65 -16.25 -0.80 -1.75
CA ARG A 65 -15.62 -1.09 -3.05
C ARG A 65 -16.24 -2.30 -3.77
N SER A 66 -17.35 -2.81 -3.28
CA SER A 66 -18.03 -3.99 -3.83
C SER A 66 -17.16 -5.25 -3.91
N LEU A 67 -16.11 -5.34 -3.07
CA LEU A 67 -15.23 -6.51 -3.00
C LEU A 67 -15.79 -7.65 -2.13
N VAL A 68 -16.92 -7.45 -1.48
CA VAL A 68 -17.61 -8.46 -0.69
C VAL A 68 -18.97 -8.73 -1.31
N LEU A 69 -19.19 -9.96 -1.74
CA LEU A 69 -20.49 -10.41 -2.26
C LEU A 69 -21.18 -11.28 -1.20
N VAL A 70 -22.49 -11.13 -1.09
CA VAL A 70 -23.36 -12.00 -0.28
C VAL A 70 -24.37 -12.64 -1.22
N ASN A 71 -24.32 -13.97 -1.34
CA ASN A 71 -25.10 -14.73 -2.33
C ASN A 71 -25.00 -14.11 -3.76
N GLY A 72 -23.77 -13.78 -4.19
CA GLY A 72 -23.46 -13.23 -5.49
C GLY A 72 -23.80 -11.73 -5.71
N LYS A 73 -24.32 -11.02 -4.69
CA LYS A 73 -24.65 -9.59 -4.80
C LYS A 73 -23.74 -8.74 -3.89
N PRO A 74 -23.35 -7.53 -4.30
CA PRO A 74 -22.55 -6.64 -3.45
C PRO A 74 -23.17 -6.46 -2.06
N GLY A 75 -22.38 -6.73 -1.03
CA GLY A 75 -22.78 -6.60 0.37
C GLY A 75 -22.50 -5.22 0.92
N ILE A 76 -23.50 -4.58 1.52
CA ILE A 76 -23.29 -3.31 2.23
C ILE A 76 -22.87 -3.58 3.69
N PRO A 77 -22.07 -2.71 4.33
CA PRO A 77 -21.53 -2.93 5.69
C PRO A 77 -22.57 -3.28 6.75
N GLY A 78 -23.73 -2.66 6.66
CA GLY A 78 -24.84 -2.83 7.62
C GLY A 78 -25.76 -4.03 7.37
N LEU A 79 -25.54 -4.81 6.28
CA LEU A 79 -26.38 -5.95 5.93
C LEU A 79 -26.40 -6.98 7.08
N LYS A 80 -27.58 -7.35 7.54
CA LYS A 80 -27.73 -8.43 8.51
C LYS A 80 -27.71 -9.78 7.82
N LEU A 81 -26.80 -10.63 8.27
CA LEU A 81 -26.56 -11.95 7.68
C LEU A 81 -27.51 -13.01 8.25
N ARG A 82 -27.72 -14.05 7.45
CA ARG A 82 -28.41 -15.28 7.86
C ARG A 82 -27.42 -16.44 7.79
N ALA A 83 -27.53 -17.37 8.72
CA ALA A 83 -26.72 -18.58 8.70
C ALA A 83 -26.85 -19.30 7.34
N GLY A 84 -25.78 -19.91 6.88
CA GLY A 84 -25.71 -20.62 5.61
C GLY A 84 -25.55 -19.73 4.37
N GLN A 85 -25.69 -18.41 4.45
CA GLN A 85 -25.41 -17.54 3.31
C GLN A 85 -23.94 -17.66 2.86
N GLU A 86 -23.71 -17.56 1.57
CA GLU A 86 -22.37 -17.51 1.02
C GLU A 86 -21.87 -16.07 0.99
N ILE A 87 -20.64 -15.88 1.49
CA ILE A 87 -19.89 -14.62 1.36
C ILE A 87 -18.66 -14.90 0.50
N ILE A 88 -18.49 -14.11 -0.56
CA ILE A 88 -17.31 -14.16 -1.41
C ILE A 88 -16.53 -12.86 -1.26
N ILE A 89 -15.24 -12.97 -0.95
CA ILE A 89 -14.31 -11.84 -0.94
C ILE A 89 -13.54 -11.88 -2.26
N LEU A 90 -13.79 -10.89 -3.11
CA LEU A 90 -13.15 -10.77 -4.41
C LEU A 90 -11.69 -10.27 -4.26
N PRO A 91 -10.80 -10.65 -5.19
CA PRO A 91 -9.50 -9.99 -5.28
C PRO A 91 -9.72 -8.50 -5.56
N ASP A 92 -8.85 -7.67 -4.98
CA ASP A 92 -8.84 -6.24 -5.26
C ASP A 92 -8.25 -6.01 -6.66
N PRO A 93 -9.01 -5.54 -7.66
CA PRO A 93 -8.50 -5.34 -9.01
C PRO A 93 -7.41 -4.25 -9.09
N GLU A 94 -7.46 -3.26 -8.20
CA GLU A 94 -6.40 -2.25 -8.08
C GLU A 94 -5.17 -2.80 -7.34
N GLY A 95 -5.36 -3.88 -6.59
CA GLY A 95 -4.29 -4.58 -5.88
C GLY A 95 -3.66 -5.73 -6.64
N ALA A 96 -4.24 -6.14 -7.76
CA ALA A 96 -3.82 -7.35 -8.48
C ALA A 96 -2.75 -7.10 -9.56
N ALA A 97 -2.42 -5.85 -9.88
CA ALA A 97 -1.23 -5.59 -10.68
C ALA A 97 0.01 -5.82 -9.79
N ILE A 98 0.47 -7.08 -9.72
CA ILE A 98 1.83 -7.36 -9.25
C ILE A 98 2.74 -6.50 -10.14
N PRO A 99 3.48 -5.55 -9.57
CA PRO A 99 4.43 -4.77 -10.34
C PRO A 99 5.31 -5.73 -11.15
N LYS A 100 5.64 -5.40 -12.40
CA LYS A 100 6.49 -6.24 -13.25
C LYS A 100 7.81 -6.59 -12.57
N ASP A 101 8.25 -5.73 -11.65
CA ASP A 101 9.46 -5.90 -10.85
C ASP A 101 9.07 -6.18 -9.41
N ALA A 102 9.70 -7.16 -8.79
CA ALA A 102 9.50 -7.45 -7.37
C ALA A 102 10.29 -6.44 -6.51
N PRO A 103 9.77 -6.05 -5.32
CA PRO A 103 10.56 -5.29 -4.37
C PRO A 103 11.76 -6.11 -3.92
N SER A 104 12.90 -5.46 -3.69
CA SER A 104 14.14 -6.13 -3.36
C SER A 104 15.04 -5.29 -2.46
N LEU A 105 15.90 -5.94 -1.70
CA LEU A 105 16.99 -5.31 -0.98
C LEU A 105 18.07 -4.90 -1.99
N VAL A 106 18.39 -3.60 -2.05
CA VAL A 106 19.41 -3.03 -2.96
C VAL A 106 20.75 -2.86 -2.25
N TYR A 107 20.69 -2.34 -1.03
CA TYR A 107 21.89 -2.02 -0.26
C TYR A 107 21.58 -2.09 1.24
N LYS A 108 22.59 -2.42 2.04
CA LYS A 108 22.49 -2.44 3.51
C LYS A 108 23.83 -2.12 4.13
N ASP A 109 23.82 -1.20 5.07
CA ASP A 109 24.99 -0.85 5.87
C ASP A 109 24.58 -0.23 7.21
N GLY A 110 25.29 -0.62 8.28
CA GLY A 110 25.17 -0.03 9.61
C GLY A 110 23.74 0.04 10.15
N GLY A 111 22.92 -0.99 9.93
CA GLY A 111 21.54 -1.07 10.41
C GLY A 111 20.52 -0.26 9.58
N ILE A 112 20.95 0.34 8.48
CA ILE A 112 20.08 0.99 7.47
C ILE A 112 20.16 0.20 6.16
N ALA A 113 19.04 0.07 5.48
CA ALA A 113 18.95 -0.58 4.18
C ALA A 113 18.21 0.30 3.17
N ALA A 114 18.52 0.15 1.89
CA ALA A 114 17.77 0.69 0.78
C ALA A 114 17.03 -0.45 0.10
N LEU A 115 15.72 -0.31 -0.02
CA LEU A 115 14.83 -1.26 -0.67
C LEU A 115 14.31 -0.66 -1.98
N TYR A 116 14.35 -1.41 -3.06
CA TYR A 116 13.66 -1.02 -4.29
C TYR A 116 12.15 -1.24 -4.12
N LYS A 117 11.37 -0.20 -4.36
CA LYS A 117 9.91 -0.25 -4.45
C LYS A 117 9.50 -0.06 -5.92
N PRO A 118 8.83 -1.03 -6.54
CA PRO A 118 8.29 -0.86 -7.89
C PRO A 118 7.13 0.14 -7.93
N ALA A 119 6.85 0.69 -9.11
CA ALA A 119 5.64 1.47 -9.37
C ALA A 119 4.39 0.60 -9.21
N GLY A 120 3.29 1.18 -8.74
CA GLY A 120 2.03 0.48 -8.48
C GLY A 120 1.94 -0.17 -7.09
N MET A 121 3.06 -0.32 -6.37
CA MET A 121 3.08 -0.84 -5.00
C MET A 121 2.94 0.30 -3.97
N HIS A 122 2.11 0.10 -2.96
CA HIS A 122 2.07 1.01 -1.80
C HIS A 122 3.29 0.83 -0.90
N THR A 123 3.80 1.91 -0.34
CA THR A 123 4.87 1.85 0.67
C THR A 123 4.34 1.31 1.98
N ALA A 124 3.30 1.94 2.52
CA ALA A 124 2.64 1.53 3.76
C ALA A 124 1.41 0.68 3.48
N ALA A 125 1.07 -0.20 4.41
CA ALA A 125 -0.14 -0.99 4.35
C ALA A 125 -1.38 -0.09 4.36
N LEU A 126 -2.27 -0.29 3.40
CA LEU A 126 -3.55 0.39 3.37
C LEU A 126 -4.57 -0.43 4.16
N ALA A 127 -5.22 0.23 5.10
CA ALA A 127 -6.31 -0.40 5.84
C ALA A 127 -7.41 -0.88 4.88
N GLY A 128 -7.61 -2.19 4.80
CA GLY A 128 -8.62 -2.82 3.92
C GLY A 128 -8.12 -3.15 2.52
N SER A 129 -6.87 -2.93 2.18
CA SER A 129 -6.27 -3.46 0.97
C SER A 129 -5.78 -4.88 1.19
N LEU A 130 -6.02 -5.74 0.20
CA LEU A 130 -5.50 -7.11 0.15
C LEU A 130 -4.17 -7.19 -0.62
N SER A 131 -3.72 -6.06 -1.17
CA SER A 131 -2.48 -6.00 -1.92
C SER A 131 -1.30 -5.89 -0.98
N PRO A 132 -0.23 -6.61 -1.26
CA PRO A 132 1.00 -6.46 -0.50
C PRO A 132 1.52 -5.03 -0.66
N SER A 133 2.00 -4.46 0.44
CA SER A 133 2.77 -3.22 0.46
C SER A 133 4.23 -3.53 0.77
N LEU A 134 5.11 -2.55 0.56
CA LEU A 134 6.51 -2.74 0.95
C LEU A 134 6.63 -3.01 2.47
N GLU A 135 5.79 -2.36 3.28
CA GLU A 135 5.74 -2.56 4.73
C GLU A 135 5.34 -3.98 5.12
N THR A 136 4.35 -4.58 4.45
CA THR A 136 3.94 -5.96 4.75
C THR A 136 4.97 -7.01 4.35
N LEU A 137 5.84 -6.69 3.39
CA LEU A 137 6.93 -7.56 2.94
C LEU A 137 8.26 -7.27 3.65
N LEU A 138 8.29 -6.26 4.53
CA LEU A 138 9.53 -5.76 5.10
C LEU A 138 10.25 -6.83 5.94
N GLY A 139 9.53 -7.62 6.71
CA GLY A 139 10.11 -8.67 7.53
C GLY A 139 10.85 -9.76 6.73
N ASP A 140 10.34 -10.07 5.54
CA ASP A 140 10.95 -11.05 4.62
C ASP A 140 12.15 -10.45 3.87
N LEU A 141 12.03 -9.18 3.45
CA LEU A 141 13.06 -8.46 2.69
C LEU A 141 14.23 -8.01 3.56
N LEU A 142 13.95 -7.64 4.79
CA LEU A 142 14.92 -7.10 5.75
C LEU A 142 14.62 -7.61 7.17
N PRO A 143 15.00 -8.84 7.52
CA PRO A 143 14.90 -9.31 8.90
C PRO A 143 15.63 -8.40 9.87
N SER A 144 15.10 -8.26 11.08
CA SER A 144 15.77 -7.50 12.14
C SER A 144 17.11 -8.15 12.51
N GLU A 145 18.10 -7.31 12.81
CA GLU A 145 19.42 -7.74 13.31
C GLU A 145 19.54 -7.59 14.84
N GLU A 146 18.49 -7.10 15.49
CA GLU A 146 18.48 -6.79 16.91
C GLU A 146 17.28 -7.46 17.59
N GLU A 147 17.50 -8.16 18.67
CA GLU A 147 16.44 -8.81 19.44
C GLU A 147 15.49 -7.77 20.03
N GLY A 148 14.19 -8.01 19.91
CA GLY A 148 13.17 -7.10 20.38
C GLY A 148 12.92 -5.88 19.47
N TYR A 149 13.66 -5.72 18.38
CA TYR A 149 13.43 -4.69 17.37
C TYR A 149 12.77 -5.30 16.12
N ALA A 150 11.76 -4.65 15.60
CA ALA A 150 11.17 -4.98 14.30
C ALA A 150 11.66 -3.99 13.23
N SER A 151 12.09 -4.49 12.07
CA SER A 151 12.49 -3.62 10.94
C SER A 151 11.40 -2.62 10.59
N ARG A 152 11.78 -1.39 10.23
CA ARG A 152 10.86 -0.28 9.97
C ARG A 152 11.24 0.50 8.73
N LEU A 153 10.24 0.93 7.98
CA LEU A 153 10.45 1.88 6.89
C LEU A 153 10.75 3.27 7.46
N LEU A 154 11.72 3.97 6.88
CA LEU A 154 12.19 5.27 7.34
C LEU A 154 11.62 6.42 6.51
N ASN A 155 11.24 6.18 5.26
CA ASN A 155 10.56 7.12 4.38
C ASN A 155 9.50 6.41 3.54
N ARG A 156 8.84 7.14 2.68
CA ARG A 156 7.80 6.59 1.80
C ARG A 156 7.87 7.20 0.41
N LEU A 157 7.42 6.42 -0.57
CA LEU A 157 7.11 6.86 -1.94
C LEU A 157 5.62 6.62 -2.19
N ASP A 158 5.02 7.42 -3.05
CA ASP A 158 3.64 7.21 -3.50
C ASP A 158 3.52 5.95 -4.36
N ALA A 159 2.32 5.39 -4.45
CA ALA A 159 2.11 4.13 -5.17
C ALA A 159 2.61 4.15 -6.62
N PRO A 160 2.35 5.19 -7.44
CA PRO A 160 2.83 5.24 -8.82
C PRO A 160 4.34 5.47 -8.94
N THR A 161 5.02 5.90 -7.87
CA THR A 161 6.45 6.21 -7.87
C THR A 161 7.26 4.95 -7.59
N SER A 162 8.23 4.63 -8.43
CA SER A 162 9.25 3.61 -8.18
C SER A 162 10.53 4.23 -7.63
N GLY A 163 11.37 3.43 -6.99
CA GLY A 163 12.66 3.88 -6.49
C GLY A 163 13.01 3.35 -5.12
N LEU A 164 13.92 4.05 -4.44
CA LEU A 164 14.49 3.60 -3.17
C LEU A 164 13.66 4.08 -1.98
N VAL A 165 13.33 3.14 -1.11
CA VAL A 165 12.76 3.39 0.21
C VAL A 165 13.77 2.91 1.24
N LEU A 166 14.10 3.75 2.19
CA LEU A 166 15.01 3.40 3.27
C LEU A 166 14.25 2.68 4.40
N ALA A 167 14.94 1.73 5.00
CA ALA A 167 14.45 0.99 6.15
C ALA A 167 15.57 0.81 7.19
N SER A 168 15.20 0.61 8.43
CA SER A 168 16.12 0.20 9.50
C SER A 168 15.88 -1.23 9.92
N CYS A 169 16.94 -1.95 10.25
CA CYS A 169 16.88 -3.28 10.86
C CYS A 169 17.45 -3.29 12.29
N THR A 170 17.81 -2.12 12.81
CA THR A 170 18.25 -1.91 14.19
C THR A 170 17.72 -0.55 14.72
N ASP A 171 17.52 -0.46 16.02
CA ASP A 171 17.17 0.80 16.70
C ASP A 171 18.27 1.90 16.51
N GLY A 172 19.53 1.50 16.52
CA GLY A 172 20.65 2.40 16.23
C GLY A 172 20.61 2.99 14.83
N GLY A 173 20.24 2.20 13.81
CA GLY A 173 20.04 2.63 12.42
C GLY A 173 18.89 3.63 12.30
N GLU A 174 17.76 3.33 12.94
CA GLU A 174 16.59 4.21 12.97
C GLU A 174 16.94 5.59 13.55
N ARG A 175 17.57 5.62 14.73
CA ARG A 175 17.99 6.88 15.37
C ARG A 175 18.99 7.67 14.54
N ARG A 176 19.93 7.00 13.88
CA ARG A 176 20.92 7.64 13.00
C ARG A 176 20.23 8.32 11.82
N TRP A 177 19.27 7.68 11.19
CA TRP A 177 18.49 8.25 10.09
C TRP A 177 17.74 9.51 10.52
N TYR A 178 16.91 9.44 11.58
CA TYR A 178 16.14 10.59 12.03
C TYR A 178 17.02 11.75 12.48
N ARG A 179 18.21 11.47 13.03
CA ARG A 179 19.17 12.52 13.34
C ARG A 179 19.69 13.20 12.08
N ALA A 180 20.08 12.45 11.05
CA ALA A 180 20.58 12.99 9.79
C ALA A 180 19.50 13.82 9.07
N GLU A 181 18.25 13.31 9.00
CA GLU A 181 17.13 14.04 8.41
C GLU A 181 16.84 15.36 9.13
N ARG A 182 16.83 15.33 10.47
CA ARG A 182 16.55 16.52 11.28
C ARG A 182 17.58 17.64 11.13
N ILE A 183 18.84 17.31 10.86
CA ILE A 183 19.90 18.31 10.65
C ILE A 183 20.10 18.67 9.18
N GLY A 184 19.22 18.20 8.28
CA GLY A 184 19.29 18.48 6.86
C GLY A 184 20.48 17.79 6.14
N ASN A 185 21.02 16.71 6.72
CA ASN A 185 22.13 15.95 6.13
C ASN A 185 21.61 14.75 5.33
N THR A 186 20.58 14.98 4.52
CA THR A 186 19.98 13.98 3.63
C THR A 186 19.54 14.64 2.34
N ASP A 187 19.98 14.11 1.20
CA ASP A 187 19.55 14.55 -0.11
C ASP A 187 18.56 13.54 -0.70
N LYS A 188 17.44 14.02 -1.22
CA LYS A 188 16.41 13.22 -1.89
C LYS A 188 16.36 13.61 -3.37
N LEU A 189 16.82 12.73 -4.23
CA LEU A 189 16.83 12.94 -5.67
C LEU A 189 15.72 12.14 -6.35
N TYR A 190 15.02 12.80 -7.27
CA TYR A 190 13.95 12.21 -8.06
C TYR A 190 14.16 12.49 -9.54
N LEU A 191 13.82 11.52 -10.36
CA LEU A 191 13.64 11.72 -11.79
C LEU A 191 12.14 11.82 -12.07
N ALA A 192 11.71 12.90 -12.72
CA ALA A 192 10.30 13.15 -13.01
C ALA A 192 10.10 13.50 -14.48
N LEU A 193 9.03 12.98 -15.06
CA LEU A 193 8.49 13.45 -16.32
C LEU A 193 7.44 14.52 -16.02
N ILE A 194 7.60 15.70 -16.62
CA ILE A 194 6.68 16.82 -16.43
C ILE A 194 6.06 17.25 -17.75
N GLU A 195 4.84 17.75 -17.72
CA GLU A 195 4.17 18.32 -18.87
C GLU A 195 4.63 19.77 -19.08
N GLY A 196 4.81 20.17 -20.34
CA GLY A 196 5.27 21.49 -20.72
C GLY A 196 6.79 21.60 -20.92
N GLN A 197 7.26 22.79 -21.28
CA GLN A 197 8.68 23.07 -21.50
C GLN A 197 9.11 24.28 -20.66
N PRO A 198 9.50 24.08 -19.41
CA PRO A 198 10.16 25.13 -18.64
C PRO A 198 11.44 25.58 -19.36
N LEU A 199 11.70 26.88 -19.36
CA LEU A 199 12.87 27.45 -20.07
C LEU A 199 14.17 27.39 -19.25
N TYR A 200 14.04 27.26 -17.93
CA TYR A 200 15.17 27.34 -16.99
C TYR A 200 14.94 26.38 -15.83
N ASP A 201 16.03 26.02 -15.15
CA ASP A 201 15.97 25.41 -13.82
C ASP A 201 15.23 26.32 -12.86
N PHE A 202 14.47 25.76 -11.94
CA PHE A 202 13.67 26.54 -11.01
C PHE A 202 13.53 25.86 -9.65
N THR A 203 13.18 26.66 -8.64
CA THR A 203 12.90 26.19 -7.29
C THR A 203 11.41 26.29 -7.00
N VAL A 204 10.83 25.22 -6.50
CA VAL A 204 9.48 25.19 -5.96
C VAL A 204 9.56 25.40 -4.45
N ALA A 205 9.18 26.60 -4.00
CA ALA A 205 9.23 26.99 -2.60
C ALA A 205 7.83 27.05 -1.94
N ARG A 206 6.77 26.70 -2.66
CA ARG A 206 5.39 26.85 -2.19
C ARG A 206 5.10 26.06 -0.92
N ARG A 207 4.56 26.73 0.08
CA ARG A 207 4.16 26.12 1.34
C ARG A 207 3.03 25.11 1.13
N LEU A 208 3.18 23.95 1.76
CA LEU A 208 2.15 22.92 1.83
C LEU A 208 1.39 23.02 3.14
N ASP A 209 0.06 23.03 3.05
CA ASP A 209 -0.84 22.97 4.20
C ASP A 209 -1.35 21.53 4.33
N THR A 210 -0.97 20.88 5.42
CA THR A 210 -1.31 19.50 5.75
C THR A 210 -2.31 19.40 6.91
N ASP A 211 -2.85 20.52 7.40
CA ASP A 211 -3.69 20.56 8.60
C ASP A 211 -5.05 19.88 8.40
N THR A 212 -5.45 19.66 7.15
CA THR A 212 -6.69 18.96 6.85
C THR A 212 -6.42 17.49 6.62
N ARG A 213 -6.92 16.60 7.49
CA ARG A 213 -6.88 15.15 7.31
C ARG A 213 -7.30 14.77 5.88
N ASN A 214 -6.40 14.17 5.11
CA ASN A 214 -6.57 13.66 3.74
C ASN A 214 -6.50 14.69 2.60
N LYS A 215 -6.13 15.95 2.82
CA LYS A 215 -5.91 16.89 1.71
C LYS A 215 -4.71 17.77 1.97
N THR A 216 -3.69 17.66 1.13
CA THR A 216 -2.61 18.63 1.05
C THR A 216 -3.03 19.77 0.13
N ARG A 217 -2.88 21.01 0.56
CA ARG A 217 -3.14 22.19 -0.25
C ARG A 217 -1.86 22.98 -0.48
N VAL A 218 -1.61 23.38 -1.71
CA VAL A 218 -0.53 24.30 -2.03
C VAL A 218 -1.00 25.72 -1.69
N ARG A 219 -0.25 26.44 -0.87
CA ARG A 219 -0.52 27.85 -0.54
C ARG A 219 0.12 28.77 -1.58
N HIS A 220 -0.38 29.99 -1.69
CA HIS A 220 0.19 31.02 -2.57
C HIS A 220 1.45 31.68 -1.98
N THR A 221 1.75 31.43 -0.72
CA THR A 221 2.96 31.91 -0.03
C THR A 221 4.05 30.87 -0.05
N ASP A 222 5.30 31.31 -0.09
CA ASP A 222 6.44 30.42 -0.02
C ASP A 222 6.69 29.94 1.43
N ASP A 223 7.29 28.77 1.58
CA ASP A 223 7.73 28.26 2.86
C ASP A 223 9.05 28.96 3.21
N PRO A 224 9.16 29.52 4.43
CA PRO A 224 10.38 30.22 4.85
C PRO A 224 11.57 29.28 5.07
N ASP A 225 11.34 27.95 5.18
CA ASP A 225 12.37 26.97 5.41
C ASP A 225 12.90 26.38 4.09
N PRO A 226 14.15 26.70 3.68
CA PRO A 226 14.72 26.19 2.43
C PRO A 226 14.79 24.65 2.35
N VAL A 227 14.85 23.95 3.49
CA VAL A 227 14.86 22.48 3.55
C VAL A 227 13.59 21.87 2.95
N ARG A 228 12.51 22.66 2.87
CA ARG A 228 11.23 22.26 2.28
C ARG A 228 11.07 22.65 0.82
N HIS A 229 12.06 23.29 0.24
CA HIS A 229 12.06 23.64 -1.16
C HIS A 229 12.45 22.43 -2.03
N THR A 230 12.02 22.45 -3.29
CA THR A 230 12.42 21.46 -4.28
C THR A 230 13.09 22.18 -5.45
N ASP A 231 14.37 21.90 -5.65
CA ASP A 231 15.10 22.39 -6.80
C ASP A 231 14.88 21.46 -7.99
N VAL A 232 14.52 22.03 -9.12
CA VAL A 232 14.23 21.30 -10.36
C VAL A 232 15.29 21.68 -11.40
N THR A 233 16.06 20.68 -11.83
CA THR A 233 17.03 20.81 -12.90
C THR A 233 16.49 20.11 -14.14
N LEU A 234 16.44 20.83 -15.25
CA LEU A 234 15.96 20.32 -16.52
C LEU A 234 17.04 19.47 -17.19
N LEU A 235 16.70 18.23 -17.53
CA LEU A 235 17.65 17.31 -18.16
C LEU A 235 17.54 17.33 -19.68
N ALA A 236 16.37 17.01 -20.24
CA ALA A 236 16.13 16.98 -21.67
C ALA A 236 14.64 17.13 -21.99
N PRO A 237 14.25 17.75 -23.09
CA PRO A 237 12.90 17.64 -23.63
C PRO A 237 12.68 16.24 -24.18
N LEU A 238 11.47 15.69 -23.97
CA LEU A 238 11.04 14.42 -24.53
C LEU A 238 9.84 14.66 -25.45
N THR A 239 9.76 13.87 -26.52
CA THR A 239 8.60 13.84 -27.42
C THR A 239 7.76 12.60 -27.13
N ALA A 240 6.53 12.56 -27.65
CA ALA A 240 5.66 11.40 -27.49
C ALA A 240 6.30 10.09 -28.00
N GLY A 241 7.19 10.17 -29.00
CA GLY A 241 7.94 9.01 -29.51
C GLY A 241 9.02 8.47 -28.57
N ASP A 242 9.50 9.30 -27.63
CA ASP A 242 10.54 8.90 -26.65
C ASP A 242 9.96 8.17 -25.45
N VAL A 243 8.62 8.24 -25.24
CA VAL A 243 7.95 7.64 -24.09
C VAL A 243 6.93 6.61 -24.58
N PRO A 244 7.22 5.30 -24.47
CA PRO A 244 6.28 4.26 -24.89
C PRO A 244 4.93 4.39 -24.18
N GLY A 245 3.85 4.48 -24.95
CA GLY A 245 2.48 4.59 -24.43
C GLY A 245 1.99 6.02 -24.17
N LEU A 246 2.79 7.05 -24.40
CA LEU A 246 2.33 8.43 -24.42
C LEU A 246 1.65 8.71 -25.78
N VAL A 247 0.38 9.04 -25.75
CA VAL A 247 -0.39 9.45 -26.95
C VAL A 247 -0.44 10.98 -26.94
N GLU A 248 -0.08 11.62 -28.05
CA GLU A 248 -0.30 13.06 -28.20
C GLU A 248 -1.81 13.35 -28.13
N SER A 249 -2.21 14.21 -27.19
CA SER A 249 -3.59 14.65 -26.99
C SER A 249 -3.91 15.89 -27.83
#